data_b473a05cda4c74eadea5979afd1c5815
#
_entry.id   b473a05cda4c74eadea5979afd1c5815
#
_cell.length_a   1.000
_cell.length_b   1.000
_cell.length_c   1.000
_cell.angle_alpha   90.00
_cell.angle_beta   90.00
_cell.angle_gamma   90.00
#
_symmetry.space_group_name_H-M   'P 1'
#
loop_
_entity.id
_entity.type
_entity.pdbx_description
1 polymer ?
#
loop_
_entity_poly.entity_id
_entity_poly.type
_entity_poly.pdbx_seq_one_letter_code
_entity_poly.pdbx_strand_id
1 'polypeptide(L)'
;MTKRLLTTILTTLLTAIGLQAASSFTNVKLTVSGMTVTMSNGKTTIKIGSNGRASSMKWGSRELIDGSHGGIYFDYTTAQGNKALSPSDLKIIKQTDEMCEVLYSATSGNTIFQQGYIMRNDIAGVYTYVIATGTATSASEPLKEVRVCTRLASDMLNGYVDYRMNGKLPTNAEMAEAEKNQIQDATYYLSDGSVYTKYNWANFIERDTVHGVWNNNKYGVWNIPVSYEWLNGACDRQELMVHATSKSPITIQMLQGEHLGGAAMVLDEGEKKLFGPFLIYANYSTSPLVNAKRIALEQQEKWPFQWFDNDLYPKKRGNVTGHLNVATGQRNDSVRIVLTQESGTELVTHTHGYNFWTTTDANGDFILKNVRPGKYTLYAYALAGDVTDELQMEDITIGEGEQSLGTIDWTPKRYAKLHWMIGENNRRSDGFHYSDTVRQYGLWNLPPDDLTYVIGASKPEKDWYYAQTKAGTWTVRFNLDELPRGNAVLTASLAGCTNAGSTVKVNVNGKEVDTWKPGVNDAAIYRSAVNAGRHWLFSTSFSASKLKKGTNIISFTMSGNGKNGGFLYDCVKLESGEAITSGISDIQTDIQKNNDTGKNKSLFNLTGQRVTSSYRGGTVCEGGKKVNYNK
;
A
#
# COMPACT_ATOMS: atom_id res chain seq x y z
N MET A 1 -38.55 -29.85 55.24
CA MET A 1 -39.14 -29.52 53.92
C MET A 1 -38.34 -28.51 53.11
N THR A 2 -37.12 -28.16 53.49
CA THR A 2 -36.37 -27.04 52.91
C THR A 2 -35.12 -27.43 52.13
N LYS A 3 -34.83 -28.72 51.95
CA LYS A 3 -33.64 -29.17 51.15
C LYS A 3 -33.95 -29.72 49.73
N ARG A 4 -35.24 -29.97 49.43
CA ARG A 4 -35.61 -30.45 48.07
C ARG A 4 -36.03 -29.35 47.09
N LEU A 5 -36.29 -28.13 47.60
CA LEU A 5 -36.65 -26.99 46.73
C LEU A 5 -35.45 -26.24 46.13
N LEU A 6 -34.27 -26.34 46.75
CA LEU A 6 -33.07 -25.69 46.25
C LEU A 6 -32.38 -26.45 45.12
N THR A 7 -32.56 -27.76 45.01
CA THR A 7 -31.92 -28.59 43.98
C THR A 7 -32.68 -28.55 42.64
N THR A 8 -33.97 -28.22 42.65
CA THR A 8 -34.79 -28.14 41.44
C THR A 8 -34.69 -26.78 40.75
N ILE A 9 -34.36 -25.73 41.51
CA ILE A 9 -34.14 -24.36 40.92
C ILE A 9 -32.75 -24.23 40.31
N LEU A 10 -31.75 -24.98 40.80
CA LEU A 10 -30.39 -24.96 40.24
C LEU A 10 -30.25 -25.78 38.96
N THR A 11 -31.14 -26.77 38.73
CA THR A 11 -31.14 -27.59 37.50
C THR A 11 -31.91 -26.94 36.34
N THR A 12 -32.86 -26.03 36.64
CA THR A 12 -33.63 -25.32 35.60
C THR A 12 -32.95 -24.01 35.12
N LEU A 13 -31.96 -23.51 35.85
CA LEU A 13 -31.18 -22.34 35.41
C LEU A 13 -29.92 -22.69 34.55
N LEU A 14 -29.57 -23.99 34.49
CA LEU A 14 -28.42 -24.47 33.69
C LEU A 14 -28.78 -24.91 32.26
N THR A 15 -30.08 -24.88 31.89
CA THR A 15 -30.54 -25.30 30.56
C THR A 15 -30.88 -24.14 29.60
N ALA A 16 -30.63 -22.88 29.97
CA ALA A 16 -30.93 -21.72 29.12
C ALA A 16 -29.70 -20.91 28.72
N ILE A 17 -28.47 -21.33 29.07
CA ILE A 17 -27.26 -20.86 28.39
C ILE A 17 -27.05 -21.86 27.26
N GLY A 18 -27.65 -21.58 26.12
CA GLY A 18 -27.26 -22.20 24.86
C GLY A 18 -25.78 -21.88 24.62
N LEU A 19 -24.89 -22.72 25.18
CA LEU A 19 -23.52 -22.81 24.65
C LEU A 19 -23.69 -23.18 23.19
N GLN A 20 -23.62 -22.18 22.31
CA GLN A 20 -23.29 -22.40 20.91
C GLN A 20 -21.91 -23.04 20.97
N ALA A 21 -21.87 -24.38 20.97
CA ALA A 21 -20.61 -25.13 20.97
C ALA A 21 -19.77 -24.56 19.84
N ALA A 22 -18.60 -24.01 20.17
CA ALA A 22 -17.70 -23.55 19.17
C ALA A 22 -17.44 -24.73 18.23
N SER A 23 -17.93 -24.66 16.98
CA SER A 23 -17.79 -25.74 16.03
C SER A 23 -16.29 -26.07 15.92
N SER A 24 -15.92 -27.32 16.16
CA SER A 24 -14.55 -27.80 15.98
C SER A 24 -14.26 -27.93 14.48
N PHE A 25 -13.01 -27.84 14.12
CA PHE A 25 -12.61 -28.25 12.78
C PHE A 25 -12.85 -29.74 12.57
N THR A 26 -13.31 -30.10 11.38
CA THR A 26 -13.51 -31.47 10.91
C THR A 26 -12.71 -31.70 9.65
N ASN A 27 -12.64 -32.95 9.17
CA ASN A 27 -12.15 -33.25 7.84
C ASN A 27 -12.86 -32.38 6.79
N VAL A 28 -12.11 -31.97 5.78
CA VAL A 28 -12.66 -31.20 4.67
C VAL A 28 -13.60 -32.07 3.84
N LYS A 29 -14.79 -31.54 3.60
CA LYS A 29 -15.79 -32.18 2.72
C LYS A 29 -15.93 -31.37 1.45
N LEU A 30 -15.80 -32.02 0.31
CA LEU A 30 -16.03 -31.47 -1.02
C LEU A 30 -17.23 -32.16 -1.64
N THR A 31 -18.17 -31.38 -2.14
CA THR A 31 -19.30 -31.87 -2.95
C THR A 31 -19.34 -31.07 -4.24
N VAL A 32 -19.40 -31.77 -5.38
CA VAL A 32 -19.46 -31.17 -6.71
C VAL A 32 -20.69 -31.66 -7.45
N SER A 33 -21.42 -30.74 -8.07
CA SER A 33 -22.57 -31.01 -8.92
C SER A 33 -22.49 -30.12 -10.16
N GLY A 34 -22.11 -30.72 -11.30
CA GLY A 34 -21.72 -29.97 -12.49
C GLY A 34 -20.55 -29.04 -12.14
N MET A 35 -20.70 -27.76 -12.38
CA MET A 35 -19.70 -26.73 -12.00
C MET A 35 -20.03 -26.04 -10.65
N THR A 36 -21.02 -26.54 -9.89
CA THR A 36 -21.31 -26.02 -8.55
C THR A 36 -20.56 -26.81 -7.50
N VAL A 37 -19.92 -26.11 -6.57
CA VAL A 37 -19.05 -26.69 -5.55
C VAL A 37 -19.51 -26.26 -4.15
N THR A 38 -19.47 -27.19 -3.21
CA THR A 38 -19.61 -26.91 -1.78
C THR A 38 -18.42 -27.49 -1.04
N MET A 39 -17.76 -26.67 -0.22
CA MET A 39 -16.65 -27.05 0.66
C MET A 39 -17.02 -26.76 2.10
N SER A 40 -16.67 -27.65 3.03
CA SER A 40 -16.90 -27.45 4.47
C SER A 40 -15.77 -28.08 5.28
N ASN A 41 -15.35 -27.40 6.37
CA ASN A 41 -14.37 -27.90 7.33
C ASN A 41 -14.93 -27.94 8.78
N GLY A 42 -16.24 -27.95 8.92
CA GLY A 42 -16.92 -27.92 10.22
C GLY A 42 -17.13 -26.52 10.80
N LYS A 43 -16.21 -25.59 10.61
CA LYS A 43 -16.36 -24.19 11.03
C LYS A 43 -16.93 -23.30 9.94
N THR A 44 -16.39 -23.44 8.73
CA THR A 44 -16.78 -22.65 7.58
C THR A 44 -17.34 -23.55 6.49
N THR A 45 -18.40 -23.08 5.84
CA THR A 45 -18.94 -23.70 4.62
C THR A 45 -19.02 -22.66 3.52
N ILE A 46 -18.51 -22.97 2.34
CA ILE A 46 -18.60 -22.11 1.15
C ILE A 46 -19.31 -22.84 0.03
N LYS A 47 -20.19 -22.14 -0.69
CA LYS A 47 -20.86 -22.63 -1.88
C LYS A 47 -20.50 -21.75 -3.06
N ILE A 48 -19.91 -22.34 -4.10
CA ILE A 48 -19.47 -21.67 -5.33
C ILE A 48 -20.38 -22.13 -6.46
N GLY A 49 -20.95 -21.19 -7.18
CA GLY A 49 -21.83 -21.45 -8.32
C GLY A 49 -21.07 -21.82 -9.59
N SER A 50 -21.79 -22.27 -10.60
CA SER A 50 -21.22 -22.57 -11.93
C SER A 50 -20.55 -21.38 -12.63
N ASN A 51 -20.83 -20.16 -12.18
CA ASN A 51 -20.20 -18.94 -12.65
C ASN A 51 -18.88 -18.60 -11.91
N GLY A 52 -18.34 -19.51 -11.09
CA GLY A 52 -17.11 -19.32 -10.33
C GLY A 52 -17.22 -18.39 -9.12
N ARG A 53 -18.42 -17.86 -8.83
CA ARG A 53 -18.65 -16.94 -7.68
C ARG A 53 -19.11 -17.73 -6.47
N ALA A 54 -18.57 -17.40 -5.30
CA ALA A 54 -19.11 -17.98 -4.07
C ALA A 54 -20.41 -17.23 -3.69
N SER A 55 -21.53 -17.94 -3.74
CA SER A 55 -22.86 -17.41 -3.42
C SER A 55 -23.19 -17.49 -1.94
N SER A 56 -22.43 -18.22 -1.14
CA SER A 56 -22.58 -18.37 0.31
C SER A 56 -21.24 -18.66 0.95
N MET A 57 -20.95 -18.01 2.07
CA MET A 57 -19.88 -18.34 2.99
C MET A 57 -20.40 -18.21 4.41
N LYS A 58 -20.46 -19.33 5.13
CA LYS A 58 -21.05 -19.39 6.46
C LYS A 58 -20.01 -19.73 7.53
N TRP A 59 -20.15 -19.10 8.69
CA TRP A 59 -19.60 -19.56 9.95
C TRP A 59 -20.69 -20.30 10.72
N GLY A 60 -20.58 -21.63 10.85
CA GLY A 60 -21.69 -22.44 11.32
C GLY A 60 -22.95 -22.25 10.47
N SER A 61 -24.03 -21.74 11.07
CA SER A 61 -25.27 -21.39 10.34
C SER A 61 -25.33 -19.94 9.86
N ARG A 62 -24.42 -19.05 10.33
CA ARG A 62 -24.44 -17.62 10.03
C ARG A 62 -23.87 -17.34 8.63
N GLU A 63 -24.68 -16.74 7.76
CA GLU A 63 -24.23 -16.23 6.46
C GLU A 63 -23.41 -14.95 6.65
N LEU A 64 -22.22 -14.89 6.01
CA LEU A 64 -21.27 -13.79 6.14
C LEU A 64 -21.20 -12.91 4.90
N ILE A 65 -21.63 -13.43 3.74
CA ILE A 65 -21.52 -12.74 2.45
C ILE A 65 -22.88 -12.50 1.82
N ASP A 66 -22.93 -11.57 0.88
CA ASP A 66 -24.13 -11.26 0.13
C ASP A 66 -24.06 -11.91 -1.26
N GLY A 67 -24.49 -13.15 -1.35
CA GLY A 67 -24.51 -13.90 -2.61
C GLY A 67 -25.46 -13.34 -3.66
N SER A 68 -26.51 -12.61 -3.24
CA SER A 68 -27.48 -12.00 -4.15
C SER A 68 -26.87 -10.86 -4.99
N HIS A 69 -25.84 -10.23 -4.45
CA HIS A 69 -25.10 -9.15 -5.14
C HIS A 69 -23.69 -9.56 -5.58
N GLY A 70 -23.39 -10.86 -5.62
CA GLY A 70 -22.14 -11.38 -6.19
C GLY A 70 -21.31 -12.24 -5.25
N GLY A 71 -21.43 -12.08 -3.93
CA GLY A 71 -20.67 -12.87 -2.95
C GLY A 71 -19.16 -12.68 -3.09
N ILE A 72 -18.38 -13.76 -3.21
CA ILE A 72 -16.96 -13.70 -3.55
C ILE A 72 -16.80 -13.93 -5.04
N TYR A 73 -16.16 -13.00 -5.72
CA TYR A 73 -15.97 -13.07 -7.17
C TYR A 73 -14.65 -12.44 -7.61
N PHE A 74 -14.13 -12.96 -8.71
CA PHE A 74 -13.03 -12.38 -9.45
C PHE A 74 -13.57 -11.51 -10.57
N ASP A 75 -13.07 -10.29 -10.69
CA ASP A 75 -13.33 -9.41 -11.83
C ASP A 75 -12.06 -8.71 -12.31
N TYR A 76 -12.13 -8.19 -13.53
CA TYR A 76 -11.06 -7.44 -14.16
C TYR A 76 -11.65 -6.34 -15.06
N THR A 77 -10.87 -5.29 -15.27
CA THR A 77 -11.27 -4.14 -16.09
C THR A 77 -10.34 -3.99 -17.27
N THR A 78 -10.93 -3.86 -18.47
CA THR A 78 -10.22 -3.55 -19.72
C THR A 78 -10.73 -2.21 -20.28
N ALA A 79 -10.28 -1.83 -21.45
CA ALA A 79 -10.84 -0.66 -22.16
C ALA A 79 -12.35 -0.80 -22.47
N GLN A 80 -12.85 -2.05 -22.55
CA GLN A 80 -14.25 -2.37 -22.79
C GLN A 80 -15.11 -2.38 -21.50
N GLY A 81 -14.51 -2.03 -20.36
CA GLY A 81 -15.17 -1.97 -19.07
C GLY A 81 -14.87 -3.14 -18.15
N ASN A 82 -15.61 -3.21 -17.04
CA ASN A 82 -15.44 -4.25 -16.03
C ASN A 82 -16.13 -5.55 -16.48
N LYS A 83 -15.43 -6.66 -16.33
CA LYS A 83 -15.90 -8.00 -16.63
C LYS A 83 -15.65 -8.90 -15.41
N ALA A 84 -16.55 -9.82 -15.13
CA ALA A 84 -16.34 -10.87 -14.15
C ALA A 84 -15.95 -12.18 -14.83
N LEU A 85 -15.29 -13.07 -14.07
CA LEU A 85 -15.01 -14.42 -14.54
C LEU A 85 -16.30 -15.11 -15.01
N SER A 86 -16.26 -15.70 -16.19
CA SER A 86 -17.33 -16.53 -16.74
C SER A 86 -16.74 -17.89 -17.14
N PRO A 87 -16.55 -18.82 -16.19
CA PRO A 87 -15.81 -20.03 -16.42
C PRO A 87 -16.56 -21.01 -17.32
N SER A 88 -15.80 -21.66 -18.16
CA SER A 88 -16.26 -22.75 -19.02
C SER A 88 -15.79 -24.13 -18.54
N ASP A 89 -14.91 -24.17 -17.55
CA ASP A 89 -14.32 -25.41 -17.03
C ASP A 89 -14.11 -25.32 -15.51
N LEU A 90 -14.24 -26.49 -14.87
CA LEU A 90 -13.96 -26.71 -13.44
C LEU A 90 -13.11 -27.97 -13.29
N LYS A 91 -11.99 -27.84 -12.60
CA LYS A 91 -11.14 -28.98 -12.23
C LYS A 91 -11.08 -29.14 -10.72
N ILE A 92 -11.16 -30.38 -10.24
CA ILE A 92 -10.79 -30.75 -8.88
C ILE A 92 -9.28 -31.00 -8.91
N ILE A 93 -8.52 -30.13 -8.24
CA ILE A 93 -7.05 -30.23 -8.20
C ILE A 93 -6.62 -31.15 -7.06
N LYS A 94 -7.27 -31.05 -5.91
CA LYS A 94 -6.96 -31.85 -4.73
C LYS A 94 -8.19 -32.14 -3.90
N GLN A 95 -8.25 -33.34 -3.32
CA GLN A 95 -9.30 -33.73 -2.38
C GLN A 95 -8.73 -34.74 -1.38
N THR A 96 -8.56 -34.30 -0.15
CA THR A 96 -8.12 -35.10 1.00
C THR A 96 -8.93 -34.69 2.24
N ASP A 97 -8.74 -35.40 3.33
CA ASP A 97 -9.34 -35.04 4.64
C ASP A 97 -8.84 -33.72 5.19
N GLU A 98 -7.64 -33.30 4.81
CA GLU A 98 -7.01 -32.06 5.28
C GLU A 98 -7.31 -30.86 4.39
N MET A 99 -7.53 -31.11 3.09
CA MET A 99 -7.59 -30.03 2.11
C MET A 99 -8.37 -30.44 0.86
N CYS A 100 -9.14 -29.52 0.32
CA CYS A 100 -9.63 -29.62 -1.05
C CYS A 100 -9.31 -28.33 -1.85
N GLU A 101 -9.14 -28.53 -3.16
CA GLU A 101 -8.82 -27.45 -4.11
C GLU A 101 -9.58 -27.67 -5.41
N VAL A 102 -10.22 -26.59 -5.89
CA VAL A 102 -10.88 -26.55 -7.19
C VAL A 102 -10.40 -25.35 -7.98
N LEU A 103 -10.42 -25.46 -9.31
CA LEU A 103 -9.93 -24.44 -10.24
C LEU A 103 -10.97 -24.19 -11.32
N TYR A 104 -11.49 -22.97 -11.39
CA TYR A 104 -12.36 -22.48 -12.46
C TYR A 104 -11.54 -21.78 -13.52
N SER A 105 -11.82 -22.04 -14.80
CA SER A 105 -11.07 -21.47 -15.92
C SER A 105 -11.98 -20.81 -16.94
N ALA A 106 -11.55 -19.65 -17.46
CA ALA A 106 -12.21 -18.92 -18.54
C ALA A 106 -11.19 -18.26 -19.47
N THR A 107 -11.52 -18.19 -20.76
CA THR A 107 -10.79 -17.34 -21.71
C THR A 107 -11.56 -16.06 -21.93
N SER A 108 -10.89 -14.92 -21.87
CA SER A 108 -11.48 -13.62 -22.15
C SER A 108 -10.50 -12.76 -22.93
N GLY A 109 -10.86 -12.40 -24.15
CA GLY A 109 -9.95 -11.71 -25.05
C GLY A 109 -8.63 -12.48 -25.19
N ASN A 110 -7.53 -11.80 -25.00
CA ASN A 110 -6.17 -12.35 -25.10
C ASN A 110 -5.65 -12.92 -23.76
N THR A 111 -6.52 -13.24 -22.81
CA THR A 111 -6.10 -13.74 -21.50
C THR A 111 -6.92 -14.95 -21.08
N ILE A 112 -6.26 -16.01 -20.60
CA ILE A 112 -6.90 -17.08 -19.84
C ILE A 112 -6.79 -16.72 -18.36
N PHE A 113 -7.93 -16.67 -17.69
CA PHE A 113 -8.00 -16.52 -16.24
C PHE A 113 -8.41 -17.83 -15.59
N GLN A 114 -7.71 -18.15 -14.50
CA GLN A 114 -8.03 -19.29 -13.65
C GLN A 114 -8.14 -18.81 -12.21
N GLN A 115 -9.27 -19.10 -11.56
CA GLN A 115 -9.47 -18.80 -10.14
C GLN A 115 -9.56 -20.09 -9.35
N GLY A 116 -8.64 -20.26 -8.39
CA GLY A 116 -8.61 -21.39 -7.48
C GLY A 116 -9.27 -21.05 -6.13
N TYR A 117 -9.94 -22.05 -5.54
CA TYR A 117 -10.45 -22.00 -4.17
C TYR A 117 -9.91 -23.21 -3.40
N ILE A 118 -9.36 -22.96 -2.21
CA ILE A 118 -8.75 -23.98 -1.38
C ILE A 118 -9.34 -23.89 0.03
N MET A 119 -9.87 -24.99 0.53
CA MET A 119 -10.29 -25.10 1.92
C MET A 119 -9.38 -26.07 2.66
N ARG A 120 -8.99 -25.69 3.88
CA ARG A 120 -8.17 -26.52 4.78
C ARG A 120 -8.92 -26.80 6.09
N ASN A 121 -8.57 -27.89 6.75
CA ASN A 121 -9.19 -28.31 8.00
C ASN A 121 -8.64 -27.62 9.26
N ASP A 122 -7.65 -26.74 9.13
CA ASP A 122 -6.94 -26.06 10.23
C ASP A 122 -7.20 -24.55 10.31
N ILE A 123 -7.95 -24.00 9.35
CA ILE A 123 -8.24 -22.56 9.29
C ILE A 123 -9.69 -22.28 8.86
N ALA A 124 -10.30 -21.28 9.45
CA ALA A 124 -11.65 -20.86 9.05
C ALA A 124 -11.59 -19.86 7.89
N GLY A 125 -12.39 -20.09 6.86
CA GLY A 125 -12.39 -19.31 5.63
C GLY A 125 -11.94 -20.15 4.44
N VAL A 126 -11.46 -19.48 3.41
CA VAL A 126 -11.03 -20.07 2.15
C VAL A 126 -9.83 -19.33 1.61
N TYR A 127 -8.81 -20.06 1.15
CA TYR A 127 -7.77 -19.44 0.33
C TYR A 127 -8.25 -19.35 -1.11
N THR A 128 -7.83 -18.30 -1.79
CA THR A 128 -8.05 -18.13 -3.22
C THR A 128 -6.80 -17.61 -3.90
N TYR A 129 -6.66 -17.93 -5.16
CA TYR A 129 -5.60 -17.43 -6.03
C TYR A 129 -6.11 -17.25 -7.45
N VAL A 130 -5.41 -16.46 -8.23
CA VAL A 130 -5.71 -16.25 -9.64
C VAL A 130 -4.46 -16.50 -10.47
N ILE A 131 -4.60 -17.18 -11.60
CA ILE A 131 -3.56 -17.26 -12.63
C ILE A 131 -4.08 -16.54 -13.86
N ALA A 132 -3.29 -15.60 -14.37
CA ALA A 132 -3.52 -14.97 -15.66
C ALA A 132 -2.46 -15.47 -16.65
N THR A 133 -2.89 -15.87 -17.85
CA THR A 133 -2.01 -16.34 -18.94
C THR A 133 -2.31 -15.55 -20.20
N GLY A 134 -1.31 -14.90 -20.79
CA GLY A 134 -1.41 -14.28 -22.11
C GLY A 134 -1.52 -15.32 -23.22
N THR A 135 -2.52 -15.20 -24.10
CA THR A 135 -2.70 -16.11 -25.28
C THR A 135 -2.23 -15.47 -26.57
N ALA A 136 -2.08 -14.16 -26.57
CA ALA A 136 -1.43 -13.33 -27.56
C ALA A 136 -0.94 -12.10 -26.81
N THR A 137 -0.10 -11.27 -27.41
CA THR A 137 0.28 -10.03 -26.72
C THR A 137 -0.96 -9.24 -26.30
N SER A 138 -1.09 -8.97 -25.01
CA SER A 138 -2.22 -8.23 -24.45
C SER A 138 -2.07 -6.71 -24.52
N ALA A 139 -1.07 -6.21 -25.23
CA ALA A 139 -0.83 -4.76 -25.41
C ALA A 139 -2.06 -4.05 -26.00
N SER A 140 -2.87 -4.74 -26.80
CA SER A 140 -4.13 -4.22 -27.35
C SER A 140 -5.31 -4.24 -26.36
N GLU A 141 -5.21 -4.97 -25.26
CA GLU A 141 -6.25 -5.11 -24.23
C GLU A 141 -5.64 -5.13 -22.81
N PRO A 142 -4.99 -4.04 -22.37
CA PRO A 142 -4.34 -3.99 -21.07
C PRO A 142 -5.36 -4.12 -19.93
N LEU A 143 -4.95 -4.81 -18.86
CA LEU A 143 -5.75 -5.05 -17.67
C LEU A 143 -5.55 -3.90 -16.66
N LYS A 144 -6.53 -3.03 -16.54
CA LYS A 144 -6.47 -1.82 -15.69
C LYS A 144 -6.66 -2.14 -14.22
N GLU A 145 -7.54 -3.08 -13.93
CA GLU A 145 -7.80 -3.61 -12.60
C GLU A 145 -7.96 -5.12 -12.69
N VAL A 146 -7.41 -5.84 -11.72
CA VAL A 146 -7.61 -7.26 -11.52
C VAL A 146 -7.79 -7.47 -10.03
N ARG A 147 -8.93 -8.02 -9.60
CA ARG A 147 -9.25 -8.07 -8.16
C ARG A 147 -10.16 -9.25 -7.80
N VAL A 148 -10.07 -9.65 -6.53
CA VAL A 148 -11.06 -10.50 -5.88
C VAL A 148 -11.86 -9.66 -4.89
N CYS A 149 -13.16 -9.60 -5.09
CA CYS A 149 -14.08 -8.84 -4.27
C CYS A 149 -14.92 -9.78 -3.40
N THR A 150 -15.16 -9.39 -2.15
CA THR A 150 -16.07 -10.08 -1.24
C THR A 150 -17.17 -9.12 -0.81
N ARG A 151 -18.39 -9.34 -1.30
CA ARG A 151 -19.58 -8.63 -0.86
C ARG A 151 -20.12 -9.27 0.41
N LEU A 152 -20.33 -8.46 1.42
CA LEU A 152 -20.60 -8.92 2.77
C LEU A 152 -22.08 -8.76 3.13
N ALA A 153 -22.53 -9.51 4.15
CA ALA A 153 -23.84 -9.31 4.72
C ALA A 153 -24.04 -7.86 5.19
N SER A 154 -25.25 -7.32 5.04
CA SER A 154 -25.56 -5.90 5.23
C SER A 154 -25.30 -5.33 6.62
N ASP A 155 -25.18 -6.20 7.64
CA ASP A 155 -24.84 -5.82 9.01
C ASP A 155 -23.33 -5.78 9.31
N MET A 156 -22.47 -6.08 8.34
CA MET A 156 -21.02 -6.00 8.42
C MET A 156 -20.59 -4.54 8.19
N LEU A 157 -20.65 -3.71 9.22
CA LEU A 157 -20.53 -2.25 9.08
C LEU A 157 -19.34 -1.63 9.81
N ASN A 158 -18.43 -2.42 10.39
CA ASN A 158 -17.19 -1.89 10.93
C ASN A 158 -16.04 -2.27 10.01
N GLY A 159 -15.40 -1.28 9.40
CA GLY A 159 -14.28 -1.48 8.48
C GLY A 159 -12.93 -1.28 9.15
N TYR A 160 -11.90 -1.94 8.64
CA TYR A 160 -10.51 -1.75 9.02
C TYR A 160 -9.61 -1.82 7.80
N VAL A 161 -8.74 -0.84 7.68
CA VAL A 161 -7.67 -0.78 6.70
C VAL A 161 -6.32 -0.58 7.40
N ASP A 162 -6.23 0.41 8.31
CA ASP A 162 -5.10 0.63 9.19
C ASP A 162 -5.55 1.32 10.50
N TYR A 163 -4.59 1.71 11.34
CA TYR A 163 -4.89 2.37 12.62
C TYR A 163 -5.59 3.73 12.46
N ARG A 164 -5.42 4.41 11.33
CA ARG A 164 -6.05 5.71 11.03
C ARG A 164 -7.42 5.54 10.41
N MET A 165 -7.60 4.51 9.58
CA MET A 165 -8.84 4.24 8.89
C MET A 165 -9.45 2.92 9.38
N ASN A 166 -10.10 3.02 10.52
CA ASN A 166 -10.91 1.97 11.11
C ASN A 166 -12.17 2.61 11.71
N GLY A 167 -13.33 2.01 11.51
CA GLY A 167 -14.57 2.56 12.02
C GLY A 167 -15.80 2.13 11.25
N LYS A 168 -16.88 2.88 11.47
CA LYS A 168 -18.18 2.55 10.92
C LYS A 168 -18.27 2.92 9.43
N LEU A 169 -18.74 1.99 8.62
CA LEU A 169 -19.15 2.23 7.24
C LEU A 169 -20.59 2.76 7.19
N PRO A 170 -20.93 3.57 6.19
CA PRO A 170 -22.33 3.88 5.91
C PRO A 170 -23.13 2.60 5.63
N THR A 171 -24.37 2.59 6.07
CA THR A 171 -25.32 1.50 5.78
C THR A 171 -25.71 1.46 4.31
N ASN A 172 -26.23 0.35 3.85
CA ASN A 172 -26.73 0.23 2.46
C ASN A 172 -27.81 1.26 2.16
N ALA A 173 -28.68 1.60 3.12
CA ALA A 173 -29.72 2.60 2.95
C ALA A 173 -29.15 4.02 2.83
N GLU A 174 -28.18 4.39 3.68
CA GLU A 174 -27.47 5.68 3.58
C GLU A 174 -26.74 5.80 2.24
N MET A 175 -26.10 4.72 1.79
CA MET A 175 -25.43 4.71 0.48
C MET A 175 -26.41 4.80 -0.69
N ALA A 176 -27.60 4.18 -0.60
CA ALA A 176 -28.62 4.27 -1.65
C ALA A 176 -29.13 5.72 -1.84
N GLU A 177 -29.23 6.49 -0.75
CA GLU A 177 -29.53 7.93 -0.85
C GLU A 177 -28.32 8.72 -1.36
N ALA A 178 -27.11 8.41 -0.88
CA ALA A 178 -25.89 9.12 -1.25
C ALA A 178 -25.53 8.94 -2.74
N GLU A 179 -25.77 7.77 -3.33
CA GLU A 179 -25.53 7.49 -4.77
C GLU A 179 -26.31 8.42 -5.70
N LYS A 180 -27.40 9.05 -5.23
CA LYS A 180 -28.16 10.09 -5.97
C LYS A 180 -27.41 11.43 -6.00
N ASN A 181 -26.45 11.63 -5.11
CA ASN A 181 -25.68 12.87 -4.93
C ASN A 181 -24.18 12.62 -5.15
N GLN A 182 -23.83 12.01 -6.28
CA GLN A 182 -22.46 11.68 -6.62
C GLN A 182 -21.66 12.94 -6.97
N ILE A 183 -20.52 13.14 -6.30
CA ILE A 183 -19.59 14.25 -6.54
C ILE A 183 -18.59 13.88 -7.64
N GLN A 184 -18.08 12.64 -7.55
CA GLN A 184 -17.16 12.04 -8.52
C GLN A 184 -17.13 10.52 -8.31
N ASP A 185 -16.23 9.79 -8.98
CA ASP A 185 -16.15 8.33 -8.88
C ASP A 185 -16.16 7.87 -7.41
N ALA A 186 -17.20 7.12 -7.07
CA ALA A 186 -17.49 6.55 -5.75
C ALA A 186 -17.23 7.53 -4.58
N THR A 187 -17.62 8.79 -4.76
CA THR A 187 -17.57 9.87 -3.77
C THR A 187 -18.92 10.58 -3.75
N TYR A 188 -19.53 10.68 -2.58
CA TYR A 188 -20.94 11.05 -2.43
C TYR A 188 -21.16 11.95 -1.22
N TYR A 189 -22.12 12.85 -1.28
CA TYR A 189 -22.66 13.53 -0.10
C TYR A 189 -23.58 12.57 0.67
N LEU A 190 -23.35 12.43 1.97
CA LEU A 190 -24.26 11.75 2.88
C LEU A 190 -25.36 12.73 3.33
N SER A 191 -26.43 12.18 3.93
CA SER A 191 -27.59 12.98 4.38
C SER A 191 -27.28 13.97 5.51
N ASP A 192 -26.20 13.74 6.26
CA ASP A 192 -25.70 14.65 7.31
C ASP A 192 -24.76 15.75 6.78
N GLY A 193 -24.56 15.81 5.45
CA GLY A 193 -23.68 16.76 4.78
C GLY A 193 -22.20 16.35 4.74
N SER A 194 -21.83 15.24 5.38
CA SER A 194 -20.48 14.70 5.27
C SER A 194 -20.24 14.05 3.90
N VAL A 195 -18.97 13.78 3.56
CA VAL A 195 -18.62 13.15 2.30
C VAL A 195 -18.07 11.77 2.54
N TYR A 196 -18.67 10.76 1.91
CA TYR A 196 -18.12 9.43 1.80
C TYR A 196 -17.34 9.28 0.48
N THR A 197 -16.15 8.73 0.55
CA THR A 197 -15.41 8.29 -0.64
C THR A 197 -14.75 6.94 -0.40
N LYS A 198 -14.80 6.04 -1.39
CA LYS A 198 -14.10 4.74 -1.32
C LYS A 198 -12.60 4.93 -1.12
N TYR A 199 -12.03 6.03 -1.62
CA TYR A 199 -10.59 6.30 -1.55
C TYR A 199 -10.07 6.59 -0.14
N ASN A 200 -10.93 6.92 0.81
CA ASN A 200 -10.56 6.98 2.22
C ASN A 200 -10.13 5.60 2.76
N TRP A 201 -10.62 4.52 2.16
CA TRP A 201 -10.38 3.13 2.54
C TRP A 201 -9.28 2.45 1.70
N ALA A 202 -8.35 3.24 1.18
CA ALA A 202 -7.12 2.78 0.54
C ALA A 202 -5.94 2.85 1.51
N ASN A 203 -4.93 1.98 1.31
CA ASN A 203 -3.71 1.99 2.11
C ASN A 203 -2.48 1.61 1.28
N PHE A 204 -1.30 1.92 1.81
CA PHE A 204 -0.04 1.39 1.31
C PHE A 204 0.05 -0.11 1.58
N ILE A 205 0.52 -0.88 0.60
CA ILE A 205 0.63 -2.34 0.71
C ILE A 205 1.60 -2.76 1.81
N GLU A 206 2.66 -2.02 2.03
CA GLU A 206 3.61 -2.29 3.11
C GLU A 206 2.98 -2.27 4.51
N ARG A 207 1.84 -1.58 4.66
CA ARG A 207 1.11 -1.44 5.93
C ARG A 207 -0.02 -2.46 6.06
N ASP A 208 -0.36 -3.14 4.96
CA ASP A 208 -1.48 -4.06 4.95
C ASP A 208 -1.03 -5.49 5.24
N THR A 209 -1.30 -5.92 6.46
CA THR A 209 -1.19 -7.34 6.85
C THR A 209 -2.55 -8.01 6.92
N VAL A 210 -3.61 -7.22 7.10
CA VAL A 210 -5.00 -7.64 7.16
C VAL A 210 -5.92 -6.44 6.99
N HIS A 211 -6.90 -6.55 6.13
CA HIS A 211 -8.00 -5.60 6.03
C HIS A 211 -9.34 -6.33 5.95
N GLY A 212 -10.41 -5.69 6.34
CA GLY A 212 -11.70 -6.35 6.32
C GLY A 212 -12.80 -5.62 7.08
N VAL A 213 -13.85 -6.37 7.36
CA VAL A 213 -15.09 -5.83 7.95
C VAL A 213 -15.65 -6.79 8.99
N TRP A 214 -16.24 -6.25 10.04
CA TRP A 214 -16.91 -7.06 11.08
C TRP A 214 -18.21 -6.40 11.53
N ASN A 215 -19.04 -7.16 12.24
CA ASN A 215 -20.27 -6.66 12.83
C ASN A 215 -20.23 -6.63 14.37
N ASN A 216 -21.22 -5.97 14.96
CA ASN A 216 -21.37 -5.90 16.42
C ASN A 216 -21.67 -7.27 17.06
N ASN A 217 -22.09 -8.25 16.27
CA ASN A 217 -22.35 -9.63 16.69
C ASN A 217 -21.09 -10.50 16.68
N LYS A 218 -19.90 -9.90 16.60
CA LYS A 218 -18.58 -10.55 16.72
C LYS A 218 -18.14 -11.39 15.52
N TYR A 219 -18.84 -11.33 14.40
CA TYR A 219 -18.43 -11.97 13.16
C TYR A 219 -17.56 -11.01 12.33
N GLY A 220 -16.53 -11.53 11.72
CA GLY A 220 -15.66 -10.77 10.82
C GLY A 220 -15.28 -11.56 9.57
N VAL A 221 -15.01 -10.82 8.48
CA VAL A 221 -14.45 -11.33 7.22
C VAL A 221 -13.28 -10.46 6.85
N TRP A 222 -12.15 -11.10 6.59
CA TRP A 222 -10.85 -10.45 6.48
C TRP A 222 -10.07 -10.97 5.28
N ASN A 223 -9.48 -10.07 4.51
CA ASN A 223 -8.45 -10.43 3.55
C ASN A 223 -7.09 -10.45 4.25
N ILE A 224 -6.38 -11.55 4.14
CA ILE A 224 -5.02 -11.75 4.65
C ILE A 224 -4.13 -12.09 3.45
N PRO A 225 -3.43 -11.09 2.88
CA PRO A 225 -2.63 -11.27 1.67
C PRO A 225 -1.41 -12.16 1.87
N VAL A 226 -0.87 -12.24 3.10
CA VAL A 226 0.31 -12.99 3.51
C VAL A 226 1.60 -12.45 2.88
N SER A 227 1.61 -12.27 1.57
CA SER A 227 2.67 -11.66 0.77
C SER A 227 2.02 -10.87 -0.35
N TYR A 228 2.67 -9.79 -0.76
CA TYR A 228 2.30 -8.99 -1.93
C TYR A 228 3.32 -9.12 -3.07
N GLU A 229 4.03 -10.25 -3.14
CA GLU A 229 5.05 -10.47 -4.17
C GLU A 229 4.54 -10.30 -5.60
N TRP A 230 3.24 -10.52 -5.83
CA TRP A 230 2.60 -10.39 -7.14
C TRP A 230 2.15 -8.96 -7.49
N LEU A 231 1.96 -8.09 -6.49
CA LEU A 231 1.50 -6.73 -6.72
C LEU A 231 2.69 -5.82 -6.95
N ASN A 232 3.00 -5.58 -8.19
CA ASN A 232 4.13 -4.77 -8.61
C ASN A 232 3.95 -3.29 -8.24
N GLY A 233 5.02 -2.51 -8.34
CA GLY A 233 5.08 -1.16 -7.80
C GLY A 233 5.59 -1.14 -6.36
N ALA A 234 6.03 -2.28 -5.85
CA ALA A 234 6.61 -2.46 -4.53
C ALA A 234 5.74 -1.91 -3.38
N CYS A 235 6.37 -1.60 -2.26
CA CYS A 235 5.72 -1.14 -1.04
C CYS A 235 5.10 0.26 -1.11
N ASP A 236 5.51 1.08 -2.05
CA ASP A 236 4.97 2.44 -2.25
C ASP A 236 3.61 2.44 -2.95
N ARG A 237 3.18 1.28 -3.43
CA ARG A 237 1.87 1.08 -4.00
C ARG A 237 0.77 1.28 -2.97
N GLN A 238 -0.28 1.98 -3.36
CA GLN A 238 -1.51 2.13 -2.59
C GLN A 238 -2.66 1.49 -3.34
N GLU A 239 -3.55 0.79 -2.62
CA GLU A 239 -4.72 0.14 -3.22
C GLU A 239 -5.96 0.24 -2.34
N LEU A 240 -7.11 0.10 -2.99
CA LEU A 240 -8.42 0.07 -2.34
C LEU A 240 -8.60 -1.27 -1.61
N MET A 241 -9.11 -1.21 -0.38
CA MET A 241 -9.24 -2.40 0.48
C MET A 241 -10.66 -2.64 0.98
N VAL A 242 -11.39 -1.57 1.30
CA VAL A 242 -12.77 -1.64 1.82
C VAL A 242 -13.64 -0.62 1.10
N HIS A 243 -14.92 -0.92 0.94
CA HIS A 243 -15.84 -0.03 0.25
C HIS A 243 -17.28 -0.26 0.72
N ALA A 244 -18.03 0.81 1.00
CA ALA A 244 -19.48 0.76 1.22
C ALA A 244 -20.22 1.01 -0.10
N THR A 245 -21.34 0.32 -0.31
CA THR A 245 -22.22 0.53 -1.46
C THR A 245 -23.70 0.42 -1.04
N SER A 246 -24.61 0.85 -1.88
CA SER A 246 -26.05 0.66 -1.70
C SER A 246 -26.50 -0.81 -1.65
N LYS A 247 -25.65 -1.73 -2.11
CA LYS A 247 -25.96 -3.18 -2.15
C LYS A 247 -25.40 -3.91 -0.94
N SER A 248 -24.11 -3.73 -0.64
CA SER A 248 -23.40 -4.44 0.42
C SER A 248 -22.08 -3.73 0.73
N PRO A 249 -21.53 -3.86 1.94
CA PRO A 249 -20.12 -3.59 2.18
C PRO A 249 -19.25 -4.56 1.38
N ILE A 250 -18.06 -4.12 0.98
CA ILE A 250 -17.13 -4.91 0.15
C ILE A 250 -15.76 -4.87 0.78
N THR A 251 -15.07 -6.02 0.82
CA THR A 251 -13.62 -6.08 0.93
C THR A 251 -13.02 -6.41 -0.43
N ILE A 252 -11.89 -5.81 -0.74
CA ILE A 252 -11.23 -5.93 -2.04
C ILE A 252 -9.81 -6.42 -1.82
N GLN A 253 -9.45 -7.55 -2.41
CA GLN A 253 -8.07 -7.92 -2.61
C GLN A 253 -7.66 -7.52 -4.01
N MET A 254 -6.94 -6.41 -4.10
CA MET A 254 -6.39 -5.95 -5.37
C MET A 254 -5.22 -6.84 -5.76
N LEU A 255 -5.24 -7.34 -6.99
CA LEU A 255 -4.19 -8.14 -7.59
C LEU A 255 -3.36 -7.30 -8.56
N GLN A 256 -4.01 -6.39 -9.26
CA GLN A 256 -3.42 -5.34 -10.09
C GLN A 256 -4.40 -4.17 -10.18
N GLY A 257 -3.89 -2.94 -10.15
CA GLY A 257 -4.71 -1.74 -10.27
C GLY A 257 -3.89 -0.53 -10.74
N GLU A 258 -4.57 0.48 -11.29
CA GLU A 258 -3.95 1.74 -11.73
C GLU A 258 -4.44 2.96 -10.92
N HIS A 259 -5.02 2.73 -9.74
CA HIS A 259 -5.72 3.78 -9.00
C HIS A 259 -4.81 4.91 -8.54
N LEU A 260 -3.76 4.66 -7.86
CA LEU A 260 -2.94 5.67 -7.18
C LEU A 260 -1.49 5.60 -7.69
N GLY A 261 -1.33 5.76 -9.00
CA GLY A 261 -0.03 5.81 -9.66
C GLY A 261 0.42 4.50 -10.32
N GLY A 262 -0.35 3.42 -10.20
CA GLY A 262 -0.04 2.17 -10.89
C GLY A 262 -0.28 2.22 -12.40
N ALA A 263 0.20 1.20 -13.11
CA ALA A 263 -0.04 1.01 -14.53
C ALA A 263 -0.98 -0.17 -14.81
N ALA A 264 -1.59 -0.17 -15.98
CA ALA A 264 -2.33 -1.32 -16.47
C ALA A 264 -1.36 -2.47 -16.81
N MET A 265 -1.73 -3.69 -16.48
CA MET A 265 -0.92 -4.87 -16.74
C MET A 265 -1.08 -5.34 -18.19
N VAL A 266 0.03 -5.61 -18.83
CA VAL A 266 0.13 -6.30 -20.12
C VAL A 266 0.79 -7.66 -19.86
N LEU A 267 0.30 -8.71 -20.48
CA LEU A 267 0.92 -10.03 -20.47
C LEU A 267 1.34 -10.39 -21.90
N ASP A 268 2.54 -10.88 -22.06
CA ASP A 268 3.01 -11.42 -23.32
C ASP A 268 2.40 -12.79 -23.63
N GLU A 269 2.46 -13.22 -24.89
CA GLU A 269 2.00 -14.54 -25.27
C GLU A 269 2.77 -15.63 -24.50
N GLY A 270 2.05 -16.50 -23.82
CA GLY A 270 2.61 -17.55 -22.98
C GLY A 270 3.06 -17.11 -21.59
N GLU A 271 3.11 -15.81 -21.31
CA GLU A 271 3.42 -15.31 -19.98
C GLU A 271 2.33 -15.72 -19.00
N LYS A 272 2.76 -16.20 -17.82
CA LYS A 272 1.86 -16.62 -16.74
C LYS A 272 2.20 -15.88 -15.45
N LYS A 273 1.18 -15.34 -14.80
CA LYS A 273 1.33 -14.71 -13.49
C LYS A 273 0.36 -15.31 -12.49
N LEU A 274 0.90 -15.76 -11.35
CA LEU A 274 0.13 -16.24 -10.20
C LEU A 274 0.00 -15.11 -9.16
N PHE A 275 -1.24 -14.84 -8.77
CA PHE A 275 -1.61 -13.92 -7.70
C PHE A 275 -2.11 -14.73 -6.51
N GLY A 276 -1.41 -14.68 -5.39
CA GLY A 276 -1.76 -15.43 -4.20
C GLY A 276 -0.91 -16.70 -4.00
N PRO A 277 -1.42 -17.69 -3.25
CA PRO A 277 -2.73 -17.68 -2.57
C PRO A 277 -2.78 -16.71 -1.39
N PHE A 278 -3.95 -16.12 -1.17
CA PHE A 278 -4.27 -15.30 0.00
C PHE A 278 -5.53 -15.86 0.68
N LEU A 279 -5.69 -15.54 1.97
CA LEU A 279 -6.78 -16.07 2.79
C LEU A 279 -7.93 -15.06 2.92
N ILE A 280 -9.14 -15.46 2.56
CA ILE A 280 -10.38 -14.82 2.98
C ILE A 280 -10.77 -15.49 4.28
N TYR A 281 -10.38 -14.88 5.39
CA TYR A 281 -10.53 -15.42 6.73
C TYR A 281 -11.89 -15.03 7.32
N ALA A 282 -12.56 -15.99 7.92
CA ALA A 282 -13.78 -15.76 8.68
C ALA A 282 -13.51 -15.97 10.17
N ASN A 283 -14.08 -15.14 11.04
CA ASN A 283 -14.02 -15.37 12.47
C ASN A 283 -15.31 -15.03 13.22
N TYR A 284 -15.43 -15.64 14.40
CA TYR A 284 -16.35 -15.26 15.47
C TYR A 284 -15.52 -15.08 16.74
N SER A 285 -15.43 -13.86 17.22
CA SER A 285 -14.54 -13.50 18.33
C SER A 285 -15.07 -12.28 19.08
N THR A 286 -14.82 -12.20 20.39
CA THR A 286 -15.10 -10.98 21.18
C THR A 286 -14.31 -9.76 20.70
N SER A 287 -13.19 -10.00 19.99
CA SER A 287 -12.35 -8.97 19.38
C SER A 287 -11.96 -9.42 17.96
N PRO A 288 -12.87 -9.29 16.96
CA PRO A 288 -12.65 -9.84 15.62
C PRO A 288 -11.38 -9.34 14.94
N LEU A 289 -11.08 -8.03 15.04
CA LEU A 289 -9.89 -7.43 14.46
C LEU A 289 -8.60 -7.95 15.11
N VAL A 290 -8.55 -8.03 16.45
CA VAL A 290 -7.36 -8.54 17.15
C VAL A 290 -7.08 -9.99 16.78
N ASN A 291 -8.15 -10.80 16.70
CA ASN A 291 -8.04 -12.18 16.25
C ASN A 291 -7.52 -12.27 14.79
N ALA A 292 -8.05 -11.44 13.88
CA ALA A 292 -7.61 -11.43 12.49
C ALA A 292 -6.12 -11.03 12.34
N LYS A 293 -5.67 -10.02 13.08
CA LYS A 293 -4.24 -9.62 13.10
C LYS A 293 -3.32 -10.75 13.58
N ARG A 294 -3.73 -11.48 14.62
CA ARG A 294 -2.97 -12.65 15.09
C ARG A 294 -2.87 -13.73 14.01
N ILE A 295 -3.99 -14.05 13.36
CA ILE A 295 -4.00 -15.03 12.26
C ILE A 295 -3.14 -14.56 11.09
N ALA A 296 -3.15 -13.26 10.75
CA ALA A 296 -2.31 -12.73 9.69
C ALA A 296 -0.82 -12.98 9.96
N LEU A 297 -0.36 -12.73 11.18
CA LEU A 297 1.04 -13.03 11.58
C LEU A 297 1.34 -14.53 11.49
N GLU A 298 0.46 -15.39 11.98
CA GLU A 298 0.61 -16.86 11.89
C GLU A 298 0.67 -17.35 10.42
N GLN A 299 -0.08 -16.71 9.52
CA GLN A 299 -0.04 -17.04 8.09
C GLN A 299 1.26 -16.56 7.44
N GLN A 300 1.77 -15.38 7.82
CA GLN A 300 3.07 -14.88 7.35
C GLN A 300 4.23 -15.77 7.78
N GLU A 301 4.20 -16.31 9.02
CA GLU A 301 5.21 -17.26 9.50
C GLU A 301 5.20 -18.59 8.73
N LYS A 302 4.05 -19.01 8.22
CA LYS A 302 3.89 -20.24 7.43
C LYS A 302 4.20 -20.06 5.95
N TRP A 303 4.38 -18.81 5.49
CA TRP A 303 4.67 -18.52 4.10
C TRP A 303 6.17 -18.69 3.78
N PRO A 304 6.53 -19.29 2.61
CA PRO A 304 5.67 -19.82 1.54
C PRO A 304 5.02 -21.14 1.94
N PHE A 305 3.74 -21.27 1.57
CA PHE A 305 2.91 -22.41 1.95
C PHE A 305 3.39 -23.73 1.33
N GLN A 306 3.87 -24.64 2.17
CA GLN A 306 4.39 -25.93 1.72
C GLN A 306 3.30 -26.89 1.20
N TRP A 307 2.03 -26.65 1.55
CA TRP A 307 0.87 -27.42 1.13
C TRP A 307 0.31 -27.00 -0.25
N PHE A 308 0.73 -25.85 -0.79
CA PHE A 308 0.24 -25.34 -2.08
C PHE A 308 1.13 -25.85 -3.22
N ASP A 309 0.58 -26.73 -4.04
CA ASP A 309 1.27 -27.37 -5.17
C ASP A 309 0.89 -26.68 -6.49
N ASN A 310 1.77 -25.82 -7.01
CA ASN A 310 1.58 -25.15 -8.29
C ASN A 310 2.94 -24.84 -8.90
N ASP A 311 3.11 -25.12 -10.21
CA ASP A 311 4.38 -24.90 -10.92
C ASP A 311 4.84 -23.43 -10.90
N LEU A 312 3.89 -22.49 -10.76
CA LEU A 312 4.17 -21.07 -10.64
C LEU A 312 4.47 -20.64 -9.20
N TYR A 313 4.56 -21.56 -8.23
CA TYR A 313 4.77 -21.25 -6.82
C TYR A 313 5.96 -22.01 -6.25
N PRO A 314 7.18 -21.48 -6.41
CA PRO A 314 8.36 -22.13 -5.82
C PRO A 314 8.25 -22.14 -4.29
N LYS A 315 8.37 -23.34 -3.72
CA LYS A 315 8.37 -23.56 -2.26
C LYS A 315 9.74 -23.33 -1.65
N LYS A 316 10.79 -23.69 -2.39
CA LYS A 316 12.18 -23.41 -2.03
C LYS A 316 12.55 -22.04 -2.59
N ARG A 317 13.07 -21.18 -1.72
CA ARG A 317 13.31 -19.77 -2.03
C ARG A 317 14.63 -19.31 -1.48
N GLY A 318 15.12 -18.16 -1.93
CA GLY A 318 16.33 -17.53 -1.44
C GLY A 318 16.08 -16.62 -0.24
N ASN A 319 16.99 -16.62 0.72
CA ASN A 319 17.13 -15.55 1.71
C ASN A 319 18.38 -14.75 1.34
N VAL A 320 18.19 -13.48 1.05
CA VAL A 320 19.22 -12.61 0.46
C VAL A 320 19.65 -11.59 1.48
N THR A 321 20.92 -11.59 1.83
CA THR A 321 21.53 -10.57 2.70
C THR A 321 22.41 -9.65 1.87
N GLY A 322 22.65 -8.44 2.38
CA GLY A 322 23.60 -7.49 1.81
C GLY A 322 23.84 -6.34 2.75
N HIS A 323 24.88 -5.58 2.45
CA HIS A 323 25.24 -4.35 3.13
C HIS A 323 25.26 -3.21 2.12
N LEU A 324 24.48 -2.15 2.35
CA LEU A 324 24.50 -0.94 1.50
C LEU A 324 25.37 0.12 2.16
N ASN A 325 26.47 0.46 1.50
CA ASN A 325 27.36 1.52 1.90
C ASN A 325 27.03 2.80 1.10
N VAL A 326 26.32 3.74 1.73
CA VAL A 326 26.01 5.04 1.11
C VAL A 326 27.17 5.99 1.35
N ALA A 327 27.62 6.67 0.31
CA ALA A 327 28.75 7.59 0.38
C ALA A 327 28.54 8.64 1.48
N THR A 328 29.62 8.91 2.24
CA THR A 328 29.61 9.84 3.38
C THR A 328 29.25 11.27 2.98
N GLY A 329 28.75 12.05 3.94
CA GLY A 329 28.41 13.46 3.76
C GLY A 329 26.98 13.70 3.23
N GLN A 330 26.21 12.64 3.01
CA GLN A 330 24.76 12.70 2.77
C GLN A 330 24.04 12.03 3.93
N ARG A 331 22.86 12.57 4.27
CA ARG A 331 22.06 12.05 5.35
C ARG A 331 20.98 11.12 4.78
N ASN A 332 20.96 9.90 5.28
CA ASN A 332 19.84 8.98 5.13
C ASN A 332 19.67 8.22 6.45
N ASP A 333 18.45 8.05 6.92
CA ASP A 333 18.18 7.32 8.18
C ASP A 333 17.86 5.85 7.90
N SER A 334 17.43 5.55 6.69
CA SER A 334 17.18 4.19 6.20
C SER A 334 17.05 4.21 4.69
N VAL A 335 17.26 3.06 4.06
CA VAL A 335 17.15 2.90 2.61
C VAL A 335 16.19 1.75 2.29
N ARG A 336 15.26 1.99 1.41
CA ARG A 336 14.42 0.96 0.81
C ARG A 336 15.23 0.15 -0.18
N ILE A 337 15.18 -1.17 -0.06
CA ILE A 337 15.76 -2.12 -1.01
C ILE A 337 14.60 -2.86 -1.66
N VAL A 338 14.55 -2.88 -2.99
CA VAL A 338 13.53 -3.60 -3.77
C VAL A 338 14.23 -4.48 -4.79
N LEU A 339 13.88 -5.76 -4.81
CA LEU A 339 14.17 -6.65 -5.93
C LEU A 339 12.91 -6.80 -6.78
N THR A 340 12.99 -6.55 -8.08
CA THR A 340 11.89 -6.68 -9.02
C THR A 340 12.35 -7.36 -10.31
N GLN A 341 11.49 -8.13 -10.95
CA GLN A 341 11.78 -8.83 -12.20
C GLN A 341 11.57 -7.95 -13.44
N GLU A 342 11.04 -6.75 -13.27
CA GLU A 342 10.92 -5.74 -14.33
C GLU A 342 11.94 -4.63 -14.12
N SER A 343 12.42 -4.02 -15.21
CA SER A 343 13.38 -2.92 -15.19
C SER A 343 13.06 -1.89 -16.29
N GLY A 344 13.78 -0.77 -16.27
CA GLY A 344 13.73 0.25 -17.34
C GLY A 344 12.55 1.21 -17.29
N THR A 345 11.64 1.09 -16.29
CA THR A 345 10.52 2.00 -16.05
C THR A 345 10.47 2.40 -14.58
N GLU A 346 9.62 3.36 -14.24
CA GLU A 346 9.38 3.70 -12.84
C GLU A 346 8.87 2.50 -12.05
N LEU A 347 9.45 2.24 -10.88
CA LEU A 347 9.13 1.11 -10.02
C LEU A 347 7.62 0.95 -9.76
N VAL A 348 6.90 2.07 -9.51
CA VAL A 348 5.46 2.05 -9.23
C VAL A 348 4.61 1.60 -10.43
N THR A 349 5.16 1.65 -11.62
CA THR A 349 4.47 1.24 -12.87
C THR A 349 4.80 -0.17 -13.32
N HIS A 350 5.64 -0.90 -12.60
CA HIS A 350 5.94 -2.29 -12.91
C HIS A 350 4.69 -3.16 -12.85
N THR A 351 4.55 -4.09 -13.77
CA THR A 351 3.40 -5.00 -13.87
C THR A 351 3.78 -6.46 -14.12
N HIS A 352 5.01 -6.70 -14.60
CA HIS A 352 5.53 -8.04 -14.91
C HIS A 352 6.26 -8.67 -13.73
N GLY A 353 6.24 -10.00 -13.68
CA GLY A 353 6.98 -10.78 -12.70
C GLY A 353 6.57 -10.53 -11.24
N TYR A 354 7.54 -10.61 -10.36
CA TYR A 354 7.37 -10.54 -8.90
C TYR A 354 8.36 -9.57 -8.28
N ASN A 355 8.02 -9.05 -7.10
CA ASN A 355 8.89 -8.12 -6.39
C ASN A 355 8.95 -8.42 -4.88
N PHE A 356 10.08 -8.04 -4.28
CA PHE A 356 10.36 -8.22 -2.85
C PHE A 356 11.02 -6.97 -2.32
N TRP A 357 10.73 -6.58 -1.09
CA TRP A 357 11.30 -5.37 -0.51
C TRP A 357 11.64 -5.54 0.96
N THR A 358 12.58 -4.74 1.40
CA THR A 358 12.97 -4.59 2.79
C THR A 358 13.51 -3.18 3.02
N THR A 359 13.97 -2.91 4.22
CA THR A 359 14.62 -1.65 4.58
C THR A 359 15.94 -1.98 5.27
N THR A 360 16.99 -1.22 4.99
CA THR A 360 18.25 -1.35 5.70
C THR A 360 18.08 -1.02 7.17
N ASP A 361 18.87 -1.64 8.02
CA ASP A 361 19.03 -1.23 9.41
C ASP A 361 19.95 0.01 9.53
N ALA A 362 20.23 0.44 10.77
CA ALA A 362 21.08 1.59 11.04
C ALA A 362 22.56 1.42 10.60
N ASN A 363 22.99 0.19 10.32
CA ASN A 363 24.33 -0.11 9.83
C ASN A 363 24.38 -0.19 8.30
N GLY A 364 23.24 -0.17 7.61
CA GLY A 364 23.13 -0.41 6.18
C GLY A 364 22.90 -1.88 5.82
N ASP A 365 22.77 -2.77 6.80
CA ASP A 365 22.51 -4.17 6.55
C ASP A 365 21.05 -4.44 6.21
N PHE A 366 20.81 -5.39 5.31
CA PHE A 366 19.45 -5.76 4.92
C PHE A 366 19.28 -7.26 4.68
N ILE A 367 18.05 -7.74 4.85
CA ILE A 367 17.63 -9.12 4.58
C ILE A 367 16.31 -9.11 3.79
N LEU A 368 16.32 -9.77 2.64
CA LEU A 368 15.12 -10.11 1.86
C LEU A 368 14.85 -11.60 2.01
N LYS A 369 13.72 -11.96 2.62
CA LYS A 369 13.37 -13.35 2.91
C LYS A 369 12.44 -13.91 1.84
N ASN A 370 12.57 -15.23 1.59
CA ASN A 370 11.66 -15.98 0.73
C ASN A 370 11.54 -15.41 -0.70
N VAL A 371 12.64 -14.90 -1.25
CA VAL A 371 12.70 -14.42 -2.63
C VAL A 371 12.60 -15.61 -3.58
N ARG A 372 11.73 -15.53 -4.59
CA ARG A 372 11.63 -16.56 -5.65
C ARG A 372 12.96 -16.67 -6.39
N PRO A 373 13.43 -17.89 -6.75
CA PRO A 373 14.56 -18.01 -7.67
C PRO A 373 14.29 -17.32 -9.00
N GLY A 374 15.25 -16.56 -9.51
CA GLY A 374 15.11 -15.82 -10.76
C GLY A 374 16.14 -14.71 -10.94
N LYS A 375 15.97 -13.93 -12.01
CA LYS A 375 16.75 -12.73 -12.27
C LYS A 375 15.98 -11.50 -11.82
N TYR A 376 16.70 -10.53 -11.27
CA TYR A 376 16.13 -9.33 -10.68
C TYR A 376 16.96 -8.09 -11.00
N THR A 377 16.31 -6.96 -10.95
CA THR A 377 16.93 -5.63 -10.78
C THR A 377 16.73 -5.19 -9.34
N LEU A 378 17.80 -4.75 -8.69
CA LEU A 378 17.76 -4.15 -7.37
C LEU A 378 17.62 -2.64 -7.53
N TYR A 379 16.64 -2.07 -6.84
CA TYR A 379 16.47 -0.63 -6.64
C TYR A 379 16.74 -0.29 -5.18
N ALA A 380 17.40 0.87 -4.96
CA ALA A 380 17.56 1.41 -3.62
C ALA A 380 17.29 2.92 -3.62
N TYR A 381 16.53 3.40 -2.64
CA TYR A 381 16.23 4.82 -2.45
C TYR A 381 16.04 5.15 -0.97
N ALA A 382 16.37 6.38 -0.59
CA ALA A 382 16.29 6.83 0.80
C ALA A 382 14.82 6.91 1.29
N LEU A 383 14.62 6.62 2.57
CA LEU A 383 13.33 6.78 3.28
C LEU A 383 13.33 8.00 4.21
N ALA A 384 14.46 8.68 4.35
CA ALA A 384 14.61 9.94 5.07
C ALA A 384 15.95 10.59 4.69
N GLY A 385 16.12 11.86 5.02
CA GLY A 385 17.35 12.59 4.78
C GLY A 385 17.36 13.36 3.47
N ASP A 386 18.55 13.55 2.88
CA ASP A 386 18.77 14.47 1.76
C ASP A 386 19.18 13.79 0.44
N VAL A 387 19.21 12.47 0.43
CA VAL A 387 19.51 11.69 -0.79
C VAL A 387 18.27 11.61 -1.66
N THR A 388 18.28 12.26 -2.82
CA THR A 388 17.16 12.26 -3.78
C THR A 388 17.38 11.36 -4.99
N ASP A 389 18.52 10.69 -5.05
CA ASP A 389 18.91 9.78 -6.12
C ASP A 389 18.38 8.36 -5.88
N GLU A 390 18.46 7.52 -6.89
CA GLU A 390 18.07 6.11 -6.85
C GLU A 390 19.22 5.25 -7.39
N LEU A 391 19.55 4.18 -6.66
CA LEU A 391 20.44 3.14 -7.15
C LEU A 391 19.63 2.13 -7.95
N GLN A 392 20.14 1.72 -9.11
CA GLN A 392 19.64 0.61 -9.89
C GLN A 392 20.78 -0.32 -10.26
N MET A 393 20.61 -1.62 -9.99
CA MET A 393 21.56 -2.68 -10.35
C MET A 393 20.81 -3.81 -11.03
N GLU A 394 21.14 -4.10 -12.27
CA GLU A 394 20.52 -5.16 -13.07
C GLU A 394 21.25 -6.50 -12.91
N ASP A 395 20.69 -7.55 -13.48
CA ASP A 395 21.27 -8.90 -13.57
C ASP A 395 21.57 -9.59 -12.22
N ILE A 396 20.85 -9.24 -11.16
CA ILE A 396 20.93 -9.93 -9.88
C ILE A 396 20.27 -11.30 -10.00
N THR A 397 21.04 -12.37 -9.85
CA THR A 397 20.51 -13.73 -9.90
C THR A 397 20.31 -14.27 -8.48
N ILE A 398 19.09 -14.67 -8.16
CA ILE A 398 18.72 -15.27 -6.88
C ILE A 398 18.41 -16.76 -7.11
N GLY A 399 19.04 -17.62 -6.32
CA GLY A 399 18.78 -19.05 -6.25
C GLY A 399 18.00 -19.45 -5.00
N GLU A 400 18.05 -20.73 -4.65
CA GLU A 400 17.49 -21.26 -3.40
C GLU A 400 18.51 -21.13 -2.23
N GLY A 401 18.02 -21.01 -0.99
CA GLY A 401 18.82 -20.98 0.22
C GLY A 401 19.43 -19.62 0.57
N GLU A 402 20.39 -19.62 1.45
CA GLU A 402 21.06 -18.41 1.94
C GLU A 402 22.04 -17.86 0.90
N GLN A 403 21.96 -16.58 0.63
CA GLN A 403 22.81 -15.87 -0.34
C GLN A 403 23.22 -14.51 0.19
N SER A 404 24.39 -14.01 -0.24
CA SER A 404 24.85 -12.67 0.08
C SER A 404 25.17 -11.91 -1.20
N LEU A 405 24.69 -10.68 -1.30
CA LEU A 405 25.07 -9.73 -2.34
C LEU A 405 26.37 -8.98 -1.98
N GLY A 406 26.94 -9.26 -0.78
CA GLY A 406 28.12 -8.55 -0.29
C GLY A 406 27.83 -7.09 0.04
N THR A 407 28.89 -6.26 -0.09
CA THR A 407 28.77 -4.82 0.08
C THR A 407 28.44 -4.17 -1.27
N ILE A 408 27.40 -3.36 -1.27
CA ILE A 408 26.95 -2.55 -2.41
C ILE A 408 27.32 -1.10 -2.10
N ASP A 409 28.27 -0.55 -2.84
CA ASP A 409 28.65 0.85 -2.70
C ASP A 409 27.73 1.74 -3.55
N TRP A 410 27.09 2.70 -2.90
CA TRP A 410 26.24 3.68 -3.55
C TRP A 410 26.73 5.10 -3.31
N THR A 411 27.07 5.78 -4.40
CA THR A 411 27.45 7.20 -4.39
C THR A 411 26.32 8.02 -5.02
N PRO A 412 25.34 8.47 -4.21
CA PRO A 412 24.24 9.29 -4.70
C PRO A 412 24.75 10.61 -5.29
N LYS A 413 24.10 11.09 -6.35
CA LYS A 413 24.40 12.38 -6.94
C LYS A 413 24.13 13.51 -5.94
N ARG A 414 25.13 14.36 -5.73
CA ARG A 414 25.06 15.55 -4.88
C ARG A 414 25.94 16.66 -5.41
N TYR A 415 25.84 17.83 -4.80
CA TYR A 415 26.68 18.98 -5.10
C TYR A 415 27.50 19.39 -3.87
N ALA A 416 28.56 20.15 -4.09
CA ALA A 416 29.57 20.43 -3.07
C ALA A 416 29.00 21.08 -1.79
N LYS A 417 27.92 21.87 -1.89
CA LYS A 417 27.30 22.54 -0.75
C LYS A 417 25.78 22.45 -0.79
N LEU A 418 25.17 21.87 0.23
CA LEU A 418 23.76 21.96 0.52
C LEU A 418 23.50 23.26 1.32
N HIS A 419 22.71 24.17 0.77
CA HIS A 419 22.37 25.44 1.44
C HIS A 419 21.18 25.28 2.37
N TRP A 420 20.13 24.60 1.93
CA TRP A 420 18.93 24.32 2.72
C TRP A 420 18.11 23.20 2.08
N MET A 421 17.26 22.62 2.90
CA MET A 421 16.27 21.62 2.51
C MET A 421 14.99 21.81 3.32
N ILE A 422 13.84 21.62 2.68
CA ILE A 422 12.49 21.59 3.25
C ILE A 422 11.95 20.18 3.03
N GLY A 423 11.53 19.50 4.10
CA GLY A 423 11.14 18.10 4.07
C GLY A 423 12.33 17.14 4.09
N GLU A 424 12.07 15.87 3.89
CA GLU A 424 13.06 14.79 3.81
C GLU A 424 12.71 13.86 2.67
N ASN A 425 13.68 13.40 1.90
CA ASN A 425 13.39 12.54 0.76
C ASN A 425 12.96 11.14 1.24
N ASN A 426 11.70 10.82 1.02
CA ASN A 426 11.13 9.51 1.29
C ASN A 426 10.05 9.09 0.28
N ARG A 427 9.90 9.88 -0.79
CA ARG A 427 8.88 9.71 -1.83
C ARG A 427 7.44 9.86 -1.31
N ARG A 428 7.28 10.53 -0.17
CA ARG A 428 5.99 10.79 0.49
C ARG A 428 5.95 12.22 0.97
N SER A 429 4.76 12.77 1.11
CA SER A 429 4.58 14.10 1.71
C SER A 429 4.61 14.07 3.25
N ASP A 430 5.15 13.00 3.83
CA ASP A 430 5.23 12.85 5.30
C ASP A 430 6.04 14.01 5.91
N GLY A 431 5.57 14.52 7.04
CA GLY A 431 6.19 15.64 7.74
C GLY A 431 5.71 17.02 7.31
N PHE A 432 4.91 17.16 6.26
CA PHE A 432 4.26 18.42 5.89
C PHE A 432 2.89 18.59 6.52
N HIS A 433 2.40 19.81 6.58
CA HIS A 433 1.08 20.12 7.13
C HIS A 433 -0.01 19.34 6.37
N TYR A 434 -0.89 18.70 7.09
CA TYR A 434 -1.95 17.77 6.63
C TYR A 434 -1.49 16.41 6.11
N SER A 435 -0.20 16.10 6.00
CA SER A 435 0.22 14.79 5.50
C SER A 435 -0.19 13.62 6.39
N ASP A 436 -0.33 13.84 7.71
CA ASP A 436 -0.79 12.86 8.70
C ASP A 436 -2.32 12.80 8.83
N THR A 437 -3.04 13.65 8.10
CA THR A 437 -4.49 13.69 8.17
C THR A 437 -5.08 12.41 7.56
N VAL A 438 -6.12 11.89 8.20
CA VAL A 438 -6.91 10.81 7.61
C VAL A 438 -7.40 11.28 6.24
N ARG A 439 -7.22 10.42 5.25
CA ARG A 439 -7.61 10.68 3.88
C ARG A 439 -9.09 11.06 3.82
N GLN A 440 -9.39 12.23 3.24
CA GLN A 440 -10.76 12.72 3.09
C GLN A 440 -10.91 13.60 1.84
N TYR A 441 -12.09 13.57 1.24
CA TYR A 441 -12.40 14.43 0.11
C TYR A 441 -12.36 15.91 0.51
N GLY A 442 -11.83 16.74 -0.38
CA GLY A 442 -11.76 18.20 -0.18
C GLY A 442 -10.51 18.68 0.56
N LEU A 443 -9.68 17.78 1.08
CA LEU A 443 -8.43 18.15 1.74
C LEU A 443 -7.52 19.02 0.85
N TRP A 444 -7.55 18.77 -0.47
CA TRP A 444 -6.86 19.55 -1.50
C TRP A 444 -7.23 21.04 -1.51
N ASN A 445 -8.35 21.43 -0.91
CA ASN A 445 -8.82 22.82 -0.85
C ASN A 445 -8.30 23.59 0.38
N LEU A 446 -7.65 22.91 1.33
CA LEU A 446 -7.17 23.53 2.56
C LEU A 446 -5.82 24.25 2.42
N PRO A 447 -4.83 23.75 1.62
CA PRO A 447 -3.58 24.48 1.43
C PRO A 447 -3.84 25.91 0.93
N PRO A 448 -3.02 26.91 1.36
CA PRO A 448 -3.21 28.31 0.95
C PRO A 448 -2.81 28.53 -0.51
N ASP A 449 -3.34 29.60 -1.10
CA ASP A 449 -2.95 30.06 -2.43
C ASP A 449 -1.48 30.54 -2.41
N ASP A 450 -1.16 31.40 -1.43
CA ASP A 450 0.16 31.96 -1.24
C ASP A 450 0.72 31.59 0.14
N LEU A 451 2.02 31.34 0.21
CA LEU A 451 2.74 31.21 1.48
C LEU A 451 4.17 31.73 1.38
N THR A 452 4.75 32.01 2.54
CA THR A 452 6.17 32.31 2.66
C THR A 452 6.79 31.40 3.71
N TYR A 453 7.75 30.59 3.28
CA TYR A 453 8.57 29.75 4.14
C TYR A 453 9.93 30.42 4.35
N VAL A 454 10.36 30.59 5.59
CA VAL A 454 11.62 31.23 5.95
C VAL A 454 12.58 30.18 6.49
N ILE A 455 13.66 29.91 5.77
CA ILE A 455 14.69 28.97 6.20
C ILE A 455 15.26 29.41 7.56
N GLY A 456 15.30 28.47 8.49
CA GLY A 456 15.78 28.70 9.87
C GLY A 456 14.72 29.23 10.85
N ALA A 457 13.51 29.59 10.36
CA ALA A 457 12.42 30.07 11.22
C ALA A 457 11.13 29.26 11.04
N SER A 458 10.75 28.97 9.80
CA SER A 458 9.56 28.16 9.48
C SER A 458 9.80 26.66 9.71
N LYS A 459 8.72 25.92 9.91
CA LYS A 459 8.72 24.47 10.16
C LYS A 459 7.90 23.73 9.12
N PRO A 460 8.43 22.63 8.51
CA PRO A 460 7.74 21.90 7.47
C PRO A 460 6.33 21.44 7.87
N GLU A 461 6.16 20.94 9.09
CA GLU A 461 4.90 20.42 9.60
C GLU A 461 3.81 21.48 9.84
N LYS A 462 4.13 22.76 9.71
CA LYS A 462 3.20 23.89 9.93
C LYS A 462 3.11 24.83 8.74
N ASP A 463 4.26 25.15 8.16
CA ASP A 463 4.43 26.29 7.25
C ASP A 463 4.64 25.85 5.80
N TRP A 464 4.72 24.52 5.55
CA TRP A 464 4.70 23.91 4.22
C TRP A 464 3.64 22.82 4.17
N TYR A 465 2.82 22.82 3.13
CA TYR A 465 1.69 21.90 3.04
C TYR A 465 2.02 20.69 2.17
N TYR A 466 1.30 19.58 2.38
CA TYR A 466 1.48 18.32 1.65
C TYR A 466 1.36 18.49 0.12
N ALA A 467 0.56 19.46 -0.33
CA ALA A 467 0.32 19.71 -1.75
C ALA A 467 0.09 21.19 -2.04
N GLN A 468 0.60 21.63 -3.19
CA GLN A 468 0.24 22.89 -3.84
C GLN A 468 -0.76 22.58 -4.95
N THR A 469 -2.00 23.09 -4.86
CA THR A 469 -3.13 22.74 -5.72
C THR A 469 -3.84 23.92 -6.33
N LYS A 470 -3.64 25.12 -5.76
CA LYS A 470 -4.31 26.35 -6.13
C LYS A 470 -3.40 27.26 -6.94
N ALA A 471 -4.01 28.12 -7.74
CA ALA A 471 -3.29 29.22 -8.37
C ALA A 471 -2.76 30.17 -7.29
N GLY A 472 -1.46 30.44 -7.31
CA GLY A 472 -0.80 31.25 -6.32
C GLY A 472 0.69 30.99 -6.27
N THR A 473 1.36 31.60 -5.28
CA THR A 473 2.83 31.58 -5.19
C THR A 473 3.30 31.15 -3.81
N TRP A 474 4.02 30.04 -3.76
CA TRP A 474 4.75 29.63 -2.57
C TRP A 474 6.18 30.14 -2.64
N THR A 475 6.64 30.77 -1.58
CA THR A 475 7.90 31.50 -1.55
C THR A 475 8.82 30.93 -0.48
N VAL A 476 10.08 30.66 -0.82
CA VAL A 476 11.15 30.31 0.11
C VAL A 476 12.08 31.50 0.26
N ARG A 477 12.19 32.03 1.46
CA ARG A 477 13.14 33.10 1.82
C ARG A 477 14.30 32.53 2.61
N PHE A 478 15.53 32.85 2.21
CA PHE A 478 16.74 32.37 2.87
C PHE A 478 17.88 33.38 2.75
N ASN A 479 18.89 33.25 3.60
CA ASN A 479 20.08 34.07 3.58
C ASN A 479 21.30 33.26 3.12
N LEU A 480 22.17 33.90 2.35
CA LEU A 480 23.50 33.38 2.00
C LEU A 480 24.56 34.31 2.58
N ASP A 481 25.51 33.75 3.31
CA ASP A 481 26.64 34.51 3.86
C ASP A 481 27.64 34.92 2.78
N GLU A 482 27.71 34.10 1.76
CA GLU A 482 28.57 34.31 0.58
C GLU A 482 27.86 33.88 -0.71
N LEU A 483 28.31 34.43 -1.84
CA LEU A 483 27.77 34.05 -3.13
C LEU A 483 28.41 32.72 -3.58
N PRO A 484 27.59 31.70 -3.91
CA PRO A 484 28.11 30.46 -4.48
C PRO A 484 28.83 30.70 -5.82
N ARG A 485 29.81 29.88 -6.12
CA ARG A 485 30.50 29.91 -7.43
C ARG A 485 29.85 28.93 -8.40
N GLY A 486 29.92 29.22 -9.72
CA GLY A 486 29.42 28.34 -10.75
C GLY A 486 27.89 28.29 -10.82
N ASN A 487 27.33 27.09 -10.76
CA ASN A 487 25.90 26.86 -10.83
C ASN A 487 25.32 26.51 -9.42
N ALA A 488 24.07 26.89 -9.24
CA ALA A 488 23.22 26.37 -8.18
C ALA A 488 22.21 25.39 -8.78
N VAL A 489 21.78 24.43 -7.99
CA VAL A 489 20.81 23.40 -8.38
C VAL A 489 19.68 23.39 -7.38
N LEU A 490 18.49 23.64 -7.88
CA LEU A 490 17.24 23.52 -7.12
C LEU A 490 16.61 22.17 -7.46
N THR A 491 16.49 21.31 -6.47
CA THR A 491 15.87 20.00 -6.61
C THR A 491 14.53 20.01 -5.89
N ALA A 492 13.47 19.51 -6.55
CA ALA A 492 12.19 19.20 -5.91
C ALA A 492 11.83 17.75 -6.20
N SER A 493 11.74 16.97 -5.14
CA SER A 493 11.17 15.62 -5.16
C SER A 493 9.67 15.73 -4.88
N LEU A 494 8.87 15.13 -5.74
CA LEU A 494 7.43 15.06 -5.60
C LEU A 494 7.01 13.66 -5.19
N ALA A 495 6.19 13.55 -4.17
CA ALA A 495 5.54 12.33 -3.75
C ALA A 495 4.45 11.88 -4.75
N GLY A 496 3.93 12.82 -5.54
CA GLY A 496 2.93 12.58 -6.55
C GLY A 496 2.53 13.85 -7.28
N CYS A 497 1.84 13.69 -8.40
CA CYS A 497 1.37 14.82 -9.19
C CYS A 497 0.10 14.51 -9.96
N THR A 498 -0.90 15.33 -9.74
CA THR A 498 -2.09 15.36 -10.58
C THR A 498 -1.93 16.47 -11.60
N ASN A 499 -1.76 16.10 -12.86
CA ASN A 499 -1.28 16.98 -13.91
C ASN A 499 -2.38 17.34 -14.92
N ALA A 500 -3.54 17.74 -14.51
CA ALA A 500 -4.56 18.22 -15.46
C ALA A 500 -4.27 19.67 -15.95
N GLY A 501 -3.05 19.90 -16.43
CA GLY A 501 -2.60 21.18 -16.95
C GLY A 501 -1.87 22.09 -15.95
N SER A 502 -1.63 21.63 -14.72
CA SER A 502 -0.90 22.43 -13.74
C SER A 502 0.59 22.51 -14.06
N THR A 503 1.13 23.71 -13.98
CA THR A 503 2.56 23.99 -14.12
C THR A 503 3.01 24.86 -12.96
N VAL A 504 4.30 24.78 -12.61
CA VAL A 504 4.92 25.64 -11.60
C VAL A 504 6.05 26.43 -12.25
N LYS A 505 5.90 27.75 -12.31
CA LYS A 505 7.00 28.65 -12.69
C LYS A 505 7.91 28.86 -11.51
N VAL A 506 9.21 28.61 -11.74
CA VAL A 506 10.25 28.75 -10.73
C VAL A 506 11.03 30.03 -10.97
N ASN A 507 11.05 30.94 -9.99
CA ASN A 507 11.82 32.18 -10.08
C ASN A 507 12.84 32.26 -8.96
N VAL A 508 14.00 32.82 -9.26
CA VAL A 508 15.06 33.17 -8.31
C VAL A 508 15.24 34.68 -8.32
N ASN A 509 14.98 35.36 -7.20
CA ASN A 509 15.05 36.83 -7.06
C ASN A 509 14.27 37.55 -8.18
N GLY A 510 13.06 37.05 -8.52
CA GLY A 510 12.18 37.61 -9.53
C GLY A 510 12.52 37.28 -10.98
N LYS A 511 13.54 36.47 -11.23
CA LYS A 511 13.91 36.01 -12.58
C LYS A 511 13.54 34.55 -12.75
N GLU A 512 12.77 34.23 -13.79
CA GLU A 512 12.42 32.85 -14.11
C GLU A 512 13.69 32.05 -14.45
N VAL A 513 13.76 30.84 -13.88
CA VAL A 513 14.86 29.89 -14.11
C VAL A 513 14.34 28.58 -14.71
N ASP A 514 13.06 28.26 -14.50
CA ASP A 514 12.44 27.06 -15.04
C ASP A 514 10.91 27.14 -15.00
N THR A 515 10.27 26.23 -15.72
CA THR A 515 8.85 25.95 -15.61
C THR A 515 8.64 24.44 -15.49
N TRP A 516 8.31 23.97 -14.30
CA TRP A 516 8.11 22.58 -14.00
C TRP A 516 6.77 22.07 -14.51
N LYS A 517 6.82 21.01 -15.29
CA LYS A 517 5.65 20.28 -15.78
C LYS A 517 5.92 18.79 -15.63
N PRO A 518 5.21 18.07 -14.73
CA PRO A 518 5.43 16.64 -14.55
C PRO A 518 5.06 15.87 -15.82
N GLY A 519 5.84 14.85 -16.15
CA GLY A 519 5.54 13.92 -17.25
C GLY A 519 4.50 12.87 -16.92
N VAL A 520 3.95 12.91 -15.70
CA VAL A 520 3.06 11.87 -15.15
C VAL A 520 1.77 12.48 -14.59
N ASN A 521 0.73 11.65 -14.52
CA ASN A 521 -0.53 11.97 -13.88
C ASN A 521 -1.01 10.75 -13.07
N ASP A 522 -1.03 10.89 -11.74
CA ASP A 522 -1.37 9.79 -10.85
C ASP A 522 -2.79 9.87 -10.26
N ALA A 523 -3.51 10.93 -10.53
CA ALA A 523 -4.80 11.22 -9.92
C ALA A 523 -4.80 11.26 -8.36
N ALA A 524 -3.64 11.39 -7.71
CA ALA A 524 -3.52 11.29 -6.26
C ALA A 524 -4.35 12.35 -5.54
N ILE A 525 -4.25 13.63 -5.94
CA ILE A 525 -5.05 14.72 -5.35
C ILE A 525 -6.54 14.49 -5.59
N TYR A 526 -6.92 14.14 -6.82
CA TYR A 526 -8.30 13.83 -7.19
C TYR A 526 -8.90 12.71 -6.31
N ARG A 527 -8.10 11.72 -5.94
CA ARG A 527 -8.49 10.55 -5.13
C ARG A 527 -8.16 10.70 -3.64
N SER A 528 -7.96 11.93 -3.18
CA SER A 528 -7.71 12.22 -1.76
C SER A 528 -6.45 11.56 -1.18
N ALA A 529 -5.47 11.22 -1.99
CA ALA A 529 -4.18 10.77 -1.51
C ALA A 529 -3.44 11.95 -0.86
N VAL A 530 -2.91 11.76 0.33
CA VAL A 530 -2.20 12.80 1.10
C VAL A 530 -0.70 12.53 1.20
N ASN A 531 -0.25 11.30 0.95
CA ASN A 531 1.14 10.91 1.15
C ASN A 531 1.89 10.68 -0.15
N ALA A 532 1.37 9.85 -1.07
CA ALA A 532 2.08 9.50 -2.30
C ALA A 532 1.14 9.15 -3.46
N GLY A 533 1.64 9.35 -4.66
CA GLY A 533 1.15 8.87 -5.93
C GLY A 533 2.33 8.35 -6.76
N ARG A 534 2.64 8.99 -7.89
CA ARG A 534 3.86 8.71 -8.68
C ARG A 534 4.95 9.69 -8.31
N HIS A 535 6.09 9.15 -7.89
CA HIS A 535 7.28 9.93 -7.64
C HIS A 535 7.76 10.63 -8.90
N TRP A 536 8.18 11.89 -8.78
CA TRP A 536 8.76 12.68 -9.85
C TRP A 536 9.85 13.60 -9.31
N LEU A 537 10.97 13.72 -10.01
CA LEU A 537 12.09 14.53 -9.60
C LEU A 537 12.34 15.67 -10.59
N PHE A 538 12.33 16.90 -10.11
CA PHE A 538 12.83 18.07 -10.84
C PHE A 538 14.24 18.43 -10.35
N SER A 539 15.13 18.75 -11.29
CA SER A 539 16.48 19.23 -10.99
C SER A 539 16.80 20.38 -11.95
N THR A 540 16.71 21.61 -11.44
CA THR A 540 16.88 22.85 -12.20
C THR A 540 18.24 23.45 -11.90
N SER A 541 19.15 23.44 -12.86
CA SER A 541 20.46 24.11 -12.76
C SER A 541 20.36 25.53 -13.28
N PHE A 542 20.90 26.49 -12.54
CA PHE A 542 20.95 27.90 -12.92
C PHE A 542 22.25 28.56 -12.45
N SER A 543 22.68 29.63 -13.14
CA SER A 543 23.87 30.38 -12.70
C SER A 543 23.70 30.97 -11.29
N ALA A 544 24.68 30.72 -10.42
CA ALA A 544 24.72 31.28 -9.09
C ALA A 544 24.72 32.82 -9.08
N SER A 545 25.00 33.48 -10.19
CA SER A 545 24.90 34.96 -10.35
C SER A 545 23.45 35.47 -10.19
N LYS A 546 22.44 34.60 -10.26
CA LYS A 546 21.04 34.95 -9.93
C LYS A 546 20.78 35.04 -8.43
N LEU A 547 21.68 34.49 -7.61
CA LEU A 547 21.69 34.62 -6.17
C LEU A 547 22.48 35.87 -5.74
N LYS A 548 22.35 36.27 -4.46
CA LYS A 548 23.10 37.38 -3.88
C LYS A 548 23.50 37.07 -2.42
N LYS A 549 24.54 37.72 -1.95
CA LYS A 549 24.85 37.73 -0.51
C LYS A 549 23.70 38.40 0.25
N GLY A 550 23.33 37.83 1.41
CA GLY A 550 22.16 38.26 2.18
C GLY A 550 20.88 37.54 1.71
N THR A 551 19.77 38.23 1.81
CA THR A 551 18.43 37.64 1.59
C THR A 551 18.16 37.31 0.13
N ASN A 552 17.77 36.08 -0.13
CA ASN A 552 17.32 35.56 -1.42
C ASN A 552 15.88 35.04 -1.33
N ILE A 553 15.23 34.97 -2.47
CA ILE A 553 13.86 34.49 -2.62
C ILE A 553 13.82 33.51 -3.81
N ILE A 554 13.28 32.32 -3.56
CA ILE A 554 12.85 31.40 -4.61
C ILE A 554 11.34 31.30 -4.52
N SER A 555 10.64 31.41 -5.65
CA SER A 555 9.18 31.33 -5.70
C SER A 555 8.71 30.27 -6.69
N PHE A 556 7.63 29.59 -6.30
CA PHE A 556 6.96 28.52 -7.01
C PHE A 556 5.54 28.98 -7.32
N THR A 557 5.34 29.55 -8.50
CA THR A 557 4.04 30.07 -8.94
C THR A 557 3.28 28.99 -9.70
N MET A 558 2.21 28.48 -9.12
CA MET A 558 1.38 27.44 -9.72
C MET A 558 0.19 28.04 -10.47
N SER A 559 -0.13 27.45 -11.61
CA SER A 559 -1.36 27.69 -12.37
C SER A 559 -2.52 26.82 -11.87
N GLY A 560 -2.78 26.67 -10.64
CA GLY A 560 -3.58 25.65 -9.97
C GLY A 560 -4.85 25.19 -10.65
N ASN A 561 -5.28 24.00 -10.34
CA ASN A 561 -6.49 23.38 -10.87
C ASN A 561 -7.28 22.58 -9.79
N GLY A 562 -7.12 22.94 -8.53
CA GLY A 562 -7.81 22.33 -7.40
C GLY A 562 -7.58 20.81 -7.34
N LYS A 563 -8.67 20.03 -7.25
CA LYS A 563 -8.59 18.55 -7.21
C LYS A 563 -8.03 17.92 -8.48
N ASN A 564 -8.03 18.63 -9.61
CA ASN A 564 -7.61 18.10 -10.91
C ASN A 564 -6.17 18.43 -11.26
N GLY A 565 -5.44 19.10 -10.37
CA GLY A 565 -4.04 19.43 -10.63
C GLY A 565 -3.30 19.82 -9.37
N GLY A 566 -2.01 19.56 -9.33
CA GLY A 566 -1.17 19.92 -8.20
C GLY A 566 0.04 19.05 -8.03
N PHE A 567 0.92 19.48 -7.13
CA PHE A 567 2.16 18.83 -6.75
C PHE A 567 2.07 18.41 -5.29
N LEU A 568 2.29 17.12 -5.01
CA LEU A 568 2.53 16.63 -3.67
C LEU A 568 4.03 16.68 -3.42
N TYR A 569 4.47 17.57 -2.55
CA TYR A 569 5.90 17.69 -2.24
C TYR A 569 6.36 16.56 -1.32
N ASP A 570 7.56 16.04 -1.60
CA ASP A 570 8.34 15.17 -0.74
C ASP A 570 9.47 15.97 -0.10
N CYS A 571 10.31 16.62 -0.92
CA CYS A 571 11.26 17.60 -0.42
C CYS A 571 11.64 18.65 -1.48
N VAL A 572 12.17 19.77 -1.01
CA VAL A 572 12.77 20.81 -1.87
C VAL A 572 14.11 21.20 -1.28
N LYS A 573 15.19 21.21 -2.10
CA LYS A 573 16.52 21.58 -1.64
C LYS A 573 17.28 22.46 -2.64
N LEU A 574 18.17 23.30 -2.13
CA LEU A 574 19.10 24.12 -2.90
C LEU A 574 20.53 23.70 -2.61
N GLU A 575 21.24 23.35 -3.66
CA GLU A 575 22.65 22.97 -3.61
C GLU A 575 23.46 23.85 -4.57
N SER A 576 24.78 23.88 -4.43
CA SER A 576 25.69 24.56 -5.37
C SER A 576 27.07 23.91 -5.40
N GLY A 577 27.86 24.34 -6.40
CA GLY A 577 29.23 23.87 -6.64
C GLY A 577 29.28 22.70 -7.62
N GLU A 578 30.43 22.06 -7.68
CA GLU A 578 30.66 20.92 -8.57
C GLU A 578 29.83 19.69 -8.12
N ALA A 579 29.34 18.93 -9.11
CA ALA A 579 28.74 17.64 -8.85
C ALA A 579 29.78 16.67 -8.30
N ILE A 580 29.43 15.96 -7.21
CA ILE A 580 30.30 14.97 -6.59
C ILE A 580 29.77 13.59 -6.96
N THR A 581 30.62 12.83 -7.66
CA THR A 581 30.32 11.49 -8.17
C THR A 581 31.19 10.40 -7.55
N SER A 582 32.12 10.78 -6.63
CA SER A 582 32.97 9.84 -5.91
C SER A 582 32.98 10.18 -4.42
N GLY A 583 32.97 9.17 -3.56
CA GLY A 583 33.00 9.35 -2.10
C GLY A 583 34.24 10.13 -1.67
N ILE A 584 34.05 11.31 -1.08
CA ILE A 584 35.13 12.09 -0.46
C ILE A 584 34.70 12.36 0.98
N SER A 585 35.60 11.99 1.89
CA SER A 585 35.70 12.56 3.23
C SER A 585 35.96 14.07 3.09
N ASP A 586 35.36 14.90 3.90
CA ASP A 586 35.62 16.35 4.07
C ASP A 586 34.75 17.32 3.28
N ILE A 587 33.42 17.12 3.31
CA ILE A 587 32.51 18.25 3.16
C ILE A 587 31.90 18.52 4.53
N GLN A 588 32.38 19.57 5.21
CA GLN A 588 31.65 20.15 6.33
C GLN A 588 30.32 20.65 5.81
N THR A 589 29.27 19.91 6.06
CA THR A 589 27.92 20.43 5.97
C THR A 589 27.73 21.38 7.14
N ASP A 590 27.79 22.69 6.90
CA ASP A 590 27.22 23.70 7.79
C ASP A 590 25.68 23.58 7.75
N ILE A 591 25.18 22.41 8.10
CA ILE A 591 23.81 22.25 8.55
C ILE A 591 23.81 22.98 9.89
N GLN A 592 23.19 24.15 9.93
CA GLN A 592 22.87 24.76 11.22
C GLN A 592 22.25 23.66 12.06
N LYS A 593 23.01 23.21 13.06
CA LYS A 593 22.48 22.42 14.15
C LYS A 593 21.36 23.26 14.73
N ASN A 594 20.14 23.00 14.31
CA ASN A 594 19.03 23.30 15.18
C ASN A 594 19.32 22.50 16.46
N ASN A 595 19.76 23.23 17.47
CA ASN A 595 19.92 22.73 18.83
C ASN A 595 18.53 22.38 19.37
N ASP A 596 17.91 21.40 18.77
CA ASP A 596 16.79 20.72 19.40
C ASP A 596 17.37 19.52 20.16
N THR A 597 17.68 19.79 21.43
CA THR A 597 18.07 18.78 22.42
C THR A 597 16.90 17.85 22.78
N GLY A 598 15.85 17.84 21.99
CA GLY A 598 14.76 16.88 22.04
C GLY A 598 15.14 15.65 21.23
N LYS A 599 15.64 14.62 21.90
CA LYS A 599 15.86 13.28 21.34
C LYS A 599 14.57 12.76 20.71
N ASN A 600 14.35 13.02 19.41
CA ASN A 600 13.37 12.28 18.63
C ASN A 600 13.96 10.89 18.38
N LYS A 601 13.78 10.00 19.35
CA LYS A 601 14.11 8.60 19.19
C LYS A 601 13.08 8.00 18.24
N SER A 602 13.52 7.55 17.09
CA SER A 602 12.67 6.80 16.16
C SER A 602 12.26 5.48 16.80
N LEU A 603 10.96 5.25 16.88
CA LEU A 603 10.36 4.01 17.38
C LEU A 603 10.08 3.08 16.19
N PHE A 604 10.43 1.81 16.32
CA PHE A 604 10.16 0.78 15.31
C PHE A 604 9.36 -0.35 15.93
N ASN A 605 8.41 -0.92 15.20
CA ASN A 605 7.76 -2.17 15.60
C ASN A 605 8.72 -3.36 15.40
N LEU A 606 8.32 -4.55 15.83
CA LEU A 606 9.15 -5.76 15.72
C LEU A 606 9.40 -6.21 14.27
N THR A 607 8.67 -5.66 13.30
CA THR A 607 8.88 -5.90 11.87
C THR A 607 9.77 -4.85 11.21
N GLY A 608 10.37 -3.93 12.00
CA GLY A 608 11.28 -2.89 11.53
C GLY A 608 10.59 -1.64 10.95
N GLN A 609 9.28 -1.51 11.07
CA GLN A 609 8.55 -0.34 10.61
C GLN A 609 8.62 0.78 11.65
N ARG A 610 8.94 2.00 11.20
CA ARG A 610 8.89 3.19 12.06
C ARG A 610 7.46 3.44 12.54
N VAL A 611 7.30 3.64 13.83
CA VAL A 611 6.00 3.93 14.44
C VAL A 611 6.05 5.27 15.17
N THR A 612 4.93 5.97 15.18
CA THR A 612 4.80 7.24 15.91
C THR A 612 4.55 6.98 17.40
N SER A 613 4.70 8.00 18.23
CA SER A 613 4.41 7.95 19.68
C SER A 613 2.95 7.56 20.00
N SER A 614 2.06 7.55 19.02
CA SER A 614 0.68 7.08 19.15
C SER A 614 0.49 5.59 18.82
N TYR A 615 1.57 4.86 18.53
CA TYR A 615 1.49 3.42 18.25
C TYR A 615 1.04 2.64 19.49
N ARG A 616 -0.08 1.92 19.37
CA ARG A 616 -0.70 1.11 20.44
C ARG A 616 -0.68 -0.38 20.09
N GLY A 617 0.46 -0.90 19.77
CA GLY A 617 0.57 -2.25 19.20
C GLY A 617 1.63 -3.16 19.81
N GLY A 618 1.92 -3.07 21.12
CA GLY A 618 2.82 -4.01 21.79
C GLY A 618 4.29 -3.57 21.84
N THR A 619 5.22 -4.48 21.61
CA THR A 619 6.66 -4.22 21.78
C THR A 619 7.23 -3.40 20.61
N VAL A 620 7.97 -2.35 20.90
CA VAL A 620 8.71 -1.53 19.93
C VAL A 620 10.21 -1.57 20.25
N CYS A 621 11.04 -1.26 19.27
CA CYS A 621 12.48 -1.06 19.44
C CYS A 621 12.80 0.44 19.47
N GLU A 622 13.44 0.90 20.52
CA GLU A 622 13.92 2.26 20.69
C GLU A 622 15.44 2.21 20.94
N GLY A 623 16.22 2.80 20.04
CA GLY A 623 17.69 2.80 20.17
C GLY A 623 18.29 1.40 20.32
N GLY A 624 17.76 0.39 19.61
CA GLY A 624 18.19 -1.00 19.66
C GLY A 624 17.75 -1.79 20.89
N LYS A 625 16.91 -1.22 21.77
CA LYS A 625 16.36 -1.90 22.96
C LYS A 625 14.88 -2.14 22.80
N LYS A 626 14.40 -3.33 23.20
CA LYS A 626 12.95 -3.64 23.25
C LYS A 626 12.30 -2.84 24.38
N VAL A 627 11.23 -2.12 24.06
CA VAL A 627 10.42 -1.37 25.02
C VAL A 627 8.96 -1.80 24.86
N ASN A 628 8.31 -2.18 25.96
CA ASN A 628 6.89 -2.50 25.96
C ASN A 628 6.07 -1.22 26.13
N TYR A 629 5.31 -0.85 25.12
CA TYR A 629 4.32 0.21 25.22
C TYR A 629 2.95 -0.39 25.58
N ASN A 630 2.70 -0.50 26.88
CA ASN A 630 1.38 -0.72 27.43
C ASN A 630 0.84 0.65 27.89
N LYS A 631 0.04 1.27 27.05
CA LYS A 631 -0.95 2.28 27.48
C LYS A 631 -2.10 2.35 26.50
#